data_385973dbc71e47b534c2c91ed97afa39
#
_entry.id   385973dbc71e47b534c2c91ed97afa39
#
_cell.length_a   1.000
_cell.length_b   1.000
_cell.length_c   1.000
_cell.angle_alpha   90.00
_cell.angle_beta   90.00
_cell.angle_gamma   90.00
#
_symmetry.space_group_name_H-M   'P 1'
#
loop_
_entity.id
_entity.type
_entity.pdbx_description
1 polymer ?
#
loop_
_entity_poly.entity_id
_entity_poly.type
_entity_poly.pdbx_seq_one_letter_code
_entity_poly.pdbx_strand_id
1 'polypeptide(L)'
;MTTGITPLTFSEKSYITTAEYKSAPTAQQTSNLVVGGNEAAQDAELAAVILRASSFMDEYLNQNLVATQMVETQRIRMNSQGYISLHPNNNPILALIAFQYGSDPNNLQTLTDPSTAWFENSQVIIPLSQLATTYTSQGPLAFGGTSPFTQIFTKYTYIAGYVNTIAGAANAGATSITVTDATGIIAGQQYLITDGSKTERVTVDSTYTFGSTTVPLTSALVYTHLAGASFSNMPAAIKQACILLTTAFLKVRGDSAMMMSMTQRPIGQVVGSDLYGSNIKIALDMIDKYRRVR
;
A
#
# COMPACT_ATOMS: atom_id res chain seq x y z
N MET A 1 -4.69 18.41 29.33
CA MET A 1 -3.88 18.37 28.09
C MET A 1 -3.79 16.92 27.66
N THR A 2 -4.64 16.48 26.77
CA THR A 2 -4.51 15.16 26.15
C THR A 2 -3.42 15.29 25.11
N THR A 3 -2.25 14.75 25.40
CA THR A 3 -1.20 14.55 24.41
C THR A 3 -1.77 13.69 23.30
N GLY A 4 -2.01 14.30 22.15
CA GLY A 4 -2.49 13.59 20.96
C GLY A 4 -1.40 12.63 20.45
N ILE A 5 -1.36 11.45 21.03
CA ILE A 5 -0.61 10.34 20.45
C ILE A 5 -1.42 9.88 19.25
N THR A 6 -0.94 10.18 18.07
CA THR A 6 -1.48 9.57 16.85
C THR A 6 -1.05 8.09 16.89
N PRO A 7 -1.99 7.14 16.95
CA PRO A 7 -1.62 5.73 16.91
C PRO A 7 -0.90 5.47 15.59
N LEU A 8 0.29 4.87 15.66
CA LEU A 8 0.96 4.33 14.48
C LEU A 8 0.12 3.16 13.98
N THR A 9 -0.59 3.37 12.90
CA THR A 9 -1.29 2.28 12.20
C THR A 9 -0.24 1.52 11.40
N PHE A 10 0.23 0.40 11.95
CA PHE A 10 1.00 -0.55 11.16
C PHE A 10 0.03 -1.29 10.24
N SER A 11 0.31 -1.30 8.95
CA SER A 11 -0.39 -2.16 8.02
C SER A 11 0.24 -3.55 8.09
N GLU A 12 -0.48 -4.49 8.67
CA GLU A 12 -0.08 -5.90 8.70
C GLU A 12 -0.50 -6.64 7.41
N LYS A 13 -0.35 -6.01 6.26
CA LYS A 13 -0.71 -6.61 4.97
C LYS A 13 0.51 -7.23 4.29
N SER A 14 0.37 -8.47 3.84
CA SER A 14 1.41 -9.16 3.10
C SER A 14 1.49 -8.68 1.64
N TYR A 15 2.69 -8.68 1.06
CA TYR A 15 2.93 -8.31 -0.34
C TYR A 15 2.66 -9.43 -1.34
N ILE A 16 2.64 -10.67 -0.86
CA ILE A 16 2.32 -11.86 -1.66
C ILE A 16 1.41 -12.79 -0.86
N THR A 17 0.69 -13.63 -1.55
CA THR A 17 -0.09 -14.72 -0.93
C THR A 17 0.77 -15.97 -0.74
N THR A 18 0.33 -16.90 0.11
CA THR A 18 0.97 -18.20 0.26
C THR A 18 0.98 -19.00 -1.05
N ALA A 19 -0.09 -18.88 -1.83
CA ALA A 19 -0.19 -19.51 -3.15
C ALA A 19 0.83 -18.93 -4.16
N GLU A 20 0.99 -17.61 -4.19
CA GLU A 20 2.02 -16.96 -5.02
C GLU A 20 3.43 -17.41 -4.63
N TYR A 21 3.71 -17.52 -3.33
CA TYR A 21 5.01 -18.03 -2.89
C TYR A 21 5.23 -19.48 -3.32
N LYS A 22 4.28 -20.38 -3.05
CA LYS A 22 4.39 -21.81 -3.40
C LYS A 22 4.55 -22.04 -4.91
N SER A 23 3.97 -21.19 -5.75
CA SER A 23 4.09 -21.27 -7.22
C SER A 23 5.38 -20.63 -7.77
N ALA A 24 6.13 -19.90 -6.95
CA ALA A 24 7.34 -19.23 -7.40
C ALA A 24 8.49 -20.23 -7.65
N PRO A 25 9.28 -20.08 -8.74
CA PRO A 25 10.41 -20.98 -9.06
C PRO A 25 11.49 -21.02 -7.97
N THR A 26 11.60 -19.95 -7.17
CA THR A 26 12.57 -19.81 -6.08
C THR A 26 12.02 -20.21 -4.72
N ALA A 27 10.78 -20.71 -4.66
CA ALA A 27 10.16 -21.16 -3.42
C ALA A 27 10.95 -22.30 -2.77
N GLN A 28 11.03 -22.26 -1.46
CA GLN A 28 11.52 -23.38 -0.66
C GLN A 28 10.39 -24.35 -0.39
N GLN A 29 10.73 -25.60 -0.13
CA GLN A 29 9.76 -26.59 0.30
C GLN A 29 9.15 -26.17 1.67
N THR A 30 7.84 -26.17 1.74
CA THR A 30 7.09 -25.66 2.90
C THR A 30 6.43 -26.76 3.74
N SER A 31 6.62 -28.04 3.38
CA SER A 31 5.95 -29.18 4.01
C SER A 31 6.41 -29.50 5.44
N ASN A 32 7.52 -28.90 5.90
CA ASN A 32 8.12 -29.15 7.21
C ASN A 32 8.35 -27.87 8.03
N LEU A 33 7.55 -26.85 7.80
CA LEU A 33 7.66 -25.59 8.55
C LEU A 33 7.23 -25.76 10.01
N VAL A 34 6.24 -26.60 10.27
CA VAL A 34 5.77 -26.96 11.61
C VAL A 34 5.92 -28.46 11.77
N VAL A 35 6.71 -28.89 12.78
CA VAL A 35 6.93 -30.31 13.06
C VAL A 35 5.59 -30.98 13.43
N GLY A 36 5.20 -31.99 12.68
CA GLY A 36 3.94 -32.71 12.90
C GLY A 36 2.69 -31.89 12.55
N GLY A 37 2.83 -30.71 11.98
CA GLY A 37 1.71 -29.88 11.55
C GLY A 37 1.04 -30.40 10.27
N ASN A 38 -0.26 -30.18 10.17
CA ASN A 38 -1.01 -30.40 8.93
C ASN A 38 -0.75 -29.27 7.91
N GLU A 39 -1.30 -29.38 6.70
CA GLU A 39 -1.11 -28.38 5.64
C GLU A 39 -1.54 -26.96 6.07
N ALA A 40 -2.65 -26.84 6.78
CA ALA A 40 -3.13 -25.54 7.28
C ALA A 40 -2.15 -24.90 8.28
N ALA A 41 -1.49 -25.70 9.13
CA ALA A 41 -0.46 -25.21 10.06
C ALA A 41 0.80 -24.76 9.30
N GLN A 42 1.19 -25.49 8.24
CA GLN A 42 2.30 -25.11 7.37
C GLN A 42 2.02 -23.78 6.67
N ASP A 43 0.80 -23.61 6.15
CA ASP A 43 0.37 -22.40 5.47
C ASP A 43 0.26 -21.19 6.40
N ALA A 44 -0.19 -21.40 7.63
CA ALA A 44 -0.23 -20.34 8.64
C ALA A 44 1.19 -19.84 9.00
N GLU A 45 2.15 -20.77 9.18
CA GLU A 45 3.54 -20.37 9.43
C GLU A 45 4.17 -19.68 8.21
N LEU A 46 3.91 -20.18 7.00
CA LEU A 46 4.36 -19.52 5.78
C LEU A 46 3.80 -18.09 5.68
N ALA A 47 2.51 -17.90 5.95
CA ALA A 47 1.88 -16.59 5.97
C ALA A 47 2.55 -15.66 7.00
N ALA A 48 2.90 -16.17 8.18
CA ALA A 48 3.63 -15.40 9.20
C ALA A 48 5.05 -15.00 8.73
N VAL A 49 5.75 -15.88 8.00
CA VAL A 49 7.07 -15.54 7.42
C VAL A 49 6.93 -14.50 6.31
N ILE A 50 5.93 -14.62 5.44
CA ILE A 50 5.64 -13.64 4.38
C ILE A 50 5.33 -12.26 5.01
N LEU A 51 4.55 -12.23 6.08
CA LEU A 51 4.23 -10.99 6.78
C LEU A 51 5.49 -10.33 7.37
N ARG A 52 6.38 -11.12 7.98
CA ARG A 52 7.68 -10.63 8.49
C ARG A 52 8.56 -10.07 7.37
N ALA A 53 8.60 -10.74 6.20
CA ALA A 53 9.31 -10.25 5.03
C ALA A 53 8.72 -8.93 4.51
N SER A 54 7.39 -8.82 4.49
CA SER A 54 6.68 -7.60 4.09
C SER A 54 6.96 -6.44 5.05
N SER A 55 6.89 -6.67 6.36
CA SER A 55 7.22 -5.67 7.38
C SER A 55 8.68 -5.19 7.29
N PHE A 56 9.61 -6.11 7.00
CA PHE A 56 11.01 -5.74 6.78
C PHE A 56 11.18 -4.84 5.55
N MET A 57 10.41 -5.11 4.48
CA MET A 57 10.40 -4.22 3.30
C MET A 57 9.83 -2.84 3.64
N ASP A 58 8.75 -2.76 4.40
CA ASP A 58 8.16 -1.48 4.84
C ASP A 58 9.17 -0.64 5.64
N GLU A 59 9.88 -1.28 6.55
CA GLU A 59 10.91 -0.62 7.35
C GLU A 59 12.08 -0.12 6.48
N TYR A 60 12.58 -0.96 5.57
CA TYR A 60 13.65 -0.57 4.64
C TYR A 60 13.24 0.58 3.72
N LEU A 61 12.04 0.54 3.20
CA LEU A 61 11.50 1.54 2.28
C LEU A 61 11.05 2.82 2.98
N ASN A 62 10.90 2.79 4.30
CA ASN A 62 10.36 3.87 5.11
C ASN A 62 8.96 4.32 4.64
N GLN A 63 8.20 3.41 4.08
CA GLN A 63 6.80 3.57 3.66
C GLN A 63 6.12 2.21 3.46
N ASN A 64 4.79 2.23 3.58
CA ASN A 64 3.96 1.08 3.28
C ASN A 64 3.57 1.08 1.80
N LEU A 65 3.83 -0.02 1.08
CA LEU A 65 3.49 -0.13 -0.34
C LEU A 65 2.14 -0.79 -0.62
N VAL A 66 1.51 -1.45 0.37
CA VAL A 66 0.16 -2.00 0.19
C VAL A 66 -0.88 -0.92 0.43
N ALA A 67 -1.91 -0.89 -0.41
CA ALA A 67 -3.01 0.07 -0.30
C ALA A 67 -3.59 0.09 1.11
N THR A 68 -3.43 1.22 1.79
CA THR A 68 -3.83 1.41 3.19
C THR A 68 -4.39 2.82 3.36
N GLN A 69 -5.43 2.92 4.17
CA GLN A 69 -5.98 4.20 4.56
C GLN A 69 -5.12 4.83 5.66
N MET A 70 -4.72 6.07 5.44
CA MET A 70 -3.84 6.82 6.32
C MET A 70 -4.45 8.16 6.69
N VAL A 71 -4.11 8.66 7.88
CA VAL A 71 -4.51 9.98 8.36
C VAL A 71 -3.26 10.77 8.66
N GLU A 72 -3.13 11.93 8.05
CA GLU A 72 -2.00 12.84 8.28
C GLU A 72 -2.47 14.24 8.61
N THR A 73 -1.61 14.96 9.31
CA THR A 73 -1.77 16.38 9.62
C THR A 73 -0.56 17.15 9.11
N GLN A 74 -0.81 18.22 8.40
CA GLN A 74 0.26 19.11 7.90
C GLN A 74 -0.09 20.56 8.18
N ARG A 75 0.96 21.37 8.40
CA ARG A 75 0.88 22.82 8.29
C ARG A 75 1.35 23.21 6.89
N ILE A 76 0.49 23.83 6.15
CA ILE A 76 0.77 24.22 4.77
C ILE A 76 0.60 25.73 4.61
N ARG A 77 1.27 26.27 3.60
CA ARG A 77 1.03 27.63 3.12
C ARG A 77 0.15 27.56 1.90
N MET A 78 -0.76 28.50 1.79
CA MET A 78 -1.55 28.64 0.58
C MET A 78 -0.66 29.10 -0.56
N ASN A 79 -0.87 28.51 -1.74
CA ASN A 79 -0.22 28.95 -2.95
C ASN A 79 -0.88 30.25 -3.45
N SER A 80 -0.07 31.18 -4.02
CA SER A 80 -0.56 32.41 -4.66
C SER A 80 -1.51 32.15 -5.85
N GLN A 81 -1.53 30.93 -6.39
CA GLN A 81 -2.39 30.51 -7.50
C GLN A 81 -3.79 30.00 -7.05
N GLY A 82 -4.09 30.02 -5.77
CA GLY A 82 -5.40 29.59 -5.28
C GLY A 82 -5.55 28.07 -5.08
N TYR A 83 -4.46 27.37 -4.78
CA TYR A 83 -4.46 25.94 -4.49
C TYR A 83 -3.80 25.63 -3.16
N ILE A 84 -4.26 24.53 -2.54
CA ILE A 84 -3.60 23.86 -1.43
C ILE A 84 -2.86 22.66 -2.01
N SER A 85 -1.56 22.56 -1.76
CA SER A 85 -0.76 21.39 -2.12
C SER A 85 -0.37 20.62 -0.87
N LEU A 86 -0.87 19.38 -0.75
CA LEU A 86 -0.52 18.45 0.30
C LEU A 86 0.58 17.52 -0.18
N HIS A 87 1.50 17.18 0.71
CA HIS A 87 2.61 16.26 0.46
C HIS A 87 2.47 15.02 1.34
N PRO A 88 1.63 14.04 0.94
CA PRO A 88 1.45 12.83 1.72
C PRO A 88 2.75 12.05 1.90
N ASN A 89 2.84 11.36 3.04
CA ASN A 89 4.03 10.60 3.39
C ASN A 89 4.16 9.30 2.59
N ASN A 90 3.07 8.76 2.06
CA ASN A 90 3.06 7.49 1.35
C ASN A 90 2.58 7.65 -0.10
N ASN A 91 3.19 6.89 -1.00
CA ASN A 91 2.94 6.90 -2.44
C ASN A 91 2.90 5.47 -3.00
N PRO A 92 2.20 5.23 -4.13
CA PRO A 92 1.36 6.17 -4.90
C PRO A 92 0.05 6.50 -4.17
N ILE A 93 -0.45 7.72 -4.36
CA ILE A 93 -1.75 8.14 -3.81
C ILE A 93 -2.85 7.61 -4.72
N LEU A 94 -3.85 6.94 -4.13
CA LEU A 94 -4.98 6.35 -4.85
C LEU A 94 -6.25 7.17 -4.73
N ALA A 95 -6.56 7.65 -3.52
CA ALA A 95 -7.77 8.42 -3.27
C ALA A 95 -7.61 9.36 -2.07
N LEU A 96 -8.23 10.52 -2.12
CA LEU A 96 -8.48 11.39 -0.98
C LEU A 96 -9.88 11.08 -0.44
N ILE A 97 -9.98 10.63 0.81
CA ILE A 97 -11.25 10.21 1.43
C ILE A 97 -11.91 11.35 2.18
N ALA A 98 -11.10 12.12 2.93
CA ALA A 98 -11.58 13.26 3.68
C ALA A 98 -10.48 14.32 3.80
N PHE A 99 -10.90 15.57 3.83
CA PHE A 99 -10.00 16.70 4.03
C PHE A 99 -10.62 17.69 5.00
N GLN A 100 -9.85 18.07 6.00
CA GLN A 100 -10.20 19.04 7.01
C GLN A 100 -9.13 20.13 7.06
N TYR A 101 -9.55 21.36 7.30
CA TYR A 101 -8.65 22.52 7.31
C TYR A 101 -9.12 23.58 8.30
N GLY A 102 -8.21 24.38 8.82
CA GLY A 102 -8.52 25.44 9.77
C GLY A 102 -7.30 26.26 10.17
N SER A 103 -7.52 27.31 10.95
CA SER A 103 -6.45 28.11 11.57
C SER A 103 -5.89 27.44 12.83
N ASP A 104 -6.67 26.56 13.45
CA ASP A 104 -6.39 25.88 14.71
C ASP A 104 -6.68 24.38 14.56
N PRO A 105 -5.79 23.50 15.07
CA PRO A 105 -5.99 22.04 15.02
C PRO A 105 -7.25 21.56 15.76
N ASN A 106 -7.79 22.35 16.70
CA ASN A 106 -8.99 21.99 17.45
C ASN A 106 -10.30 22.49 16.81
N ASN A 107 -10.19 23.33 15.78
CA ASN A 107 -11.36 23.89 15.07
C ASN A 107 -11.17 23.73 13.56
N LEU A 108 -11.30 22.48 13.09
CA LEU A 108 -11.16 22.13 11.67
C LEU A 108 -12.53 22.06 11.00
N GLN A 109 -12.63 22.62 9.83
CA GLN A 109 -13.76 22.50 8.91
C GLN A 109 -13.52 21.37 7.93
N THR A 110 -14.57 20.63 7.57
CA THR A 110 -14.49 19.52 6.63
C THR A 110 -14.86 20.01 5.23
N LEU A 111 -14.06 19.66 4.25
CA LEU A 111 -14.39 19.84 2.83
C LEU A 111 -15.52 18.91 2.46
N THR A 112 -16.60 19.46 1.92
CA THR A 112 -17.83 18.71 1.63
C THR A 112 -17.63 17.69 0.52
N ASP A 113 -16.83 18.02 -0.49
CA ASP A 113 -16.56 17.15 -1.64
C ASP A 113 -15.06 17.07 -1.95
N PRO A 114 -14.37 16.02 -1.48
CA PRO A 114 -12.96 15.82 -1.78
C PRO A 114 -12.69 15.33 -3.21
N SER A 115 -13.73 15.01 -4.01
CA SER A 115 -13.57 14.50 -5.39
C SER A 115 -13.00 15.56 -6.36
N THR A 116 -13.04 16.83 -5.98
CA THR A 116 -12.47 17.94 -6.74
C THR A 116 -10.96 18.05 -6.62
N ALA A 117 -10.35 17.32 -5.69
CA ALA A 117 -8.91 17.22 -5.58
C ALA A 117 -8.34 16.41 -6.74
N TRP A 118 -7.17 16.80 -7.24
CA TRP A 118 -6.44 15.99 -8.22
C TRP A 118 -5.04 15.62 -7.71
N PHE A 119 -4.45 14.61 -8.32
CA PHE A 119 -3.16 14.06 -7.92
C PHE A 119 -2.12 14.38 -8.98
N GLU A 120 -1.03 15.03 -8.57
CA GLU A 120 0.07 15.40 -9.45
C GLU A 120 1.40 15.30 -8.72
N ASN A 121 2.40 14.66 -9.34
CA ASN A 121 3.76 14.56 -8.78
C ASN A 121 3.82 14.15 -7.31
N SER A 122 3.04 13.13 -6.92
CA SER A 122 2.94 12.67 -5.53
C SER A 122 2.36 13.71 -4.54
N GLN A 123 1.63 14.67 -5.05
CA GLN A 123 0.91 15.68 -4.27
C GLN A 123 -0.59 15.55 -4.47
N VAL A 124 -1.34 15.96 -3.45
CA VAL A 124 -2.79 16.17 -3.56
C VAL A 124 -3.02 17.66 -3.65
N ILE A 125 -3.64 18.09 -4.74
CA ILE A 125 -3.92 19.50 -4.99
C ILE A 125 -5.41 19.75 -4.85
N ILE A 126 -5.77 20.72 -4.02
CA ILE A 126 -7.17 21.06 -3.69
C ILE A 126 -7.41 22.52 -4.09
N PRO A 127 -8.39 22.81 -4.96
CA PRO A 127 -8.71 24.17 -5.37
C PRO A 127 -9.37 24.97 -4.22
N LEU A 128 -8.92 26.18 -3.99
CA LEU A 128 -9.44 27.06 -2.95
C LEU A 128 -10.90 27.50 -3.20
N SER A 129 -11.34 27.49 -4.47
CA SER A 129 -12.72 27.78 -4.83
C SER A 129 -13.72 26.87 -4.11
N GLN A 130 -13.32 25.66 -3.77
CA GLN A 130 -14.12 24.74 -2.97
C GLN A 130 -14.16 25.11 -1.48
N LEU A 131 -13.14 25.80 -1.01
CA LEU A 131 -13.07 26.27 0.37
C LEU A 131 -13.84 27.59 0.56
N ALA A 132 -13.87 28.45 -0.45
CA ALA A 132 -14.44 29.78 -0.40
C ALA A 132 -15.98 29.78 -0.26
N THR A 133 -16.69 28.80 -0.80
CA THR A 133 -18.15 28.73 -0.74
C THR A 133 -18.67 28.43 0.67
N THR A 134 -17.86 27.82 1.52
CA THR A 134 -18.23 27.55 2.92
C THR A 134 -17.96 28.75 3.82
N TYR A 135 -17.24 29.75 3.37
CA TYR A 135 -16.79 30.88 4.17
C TYR A 135 -17.73 32.09 4.20
N THR A 136 -18.69 32.17 3.30
CA THR A 136 -19.55 33.35 3.19
C THR A 136 -20.59 33.48 4.29
N SER A 137 -20.83 32.43 5.09
CA SER A 137 -21.88 32.43 6.11
C SER A 137 -21.40 32.57 7.57
N GLN A 138 -20.10 32.41 7.83
CA GLN A 138 -19.58 32.35 9.21
C GLN A 138 -18.55 33.41 9.57
N GLY A 139 -18.48 34.50 8.79
CA GLY A 139 -17.49 35.54 9.01
C GLY A 139 -16.10 35.16 8.49
N PRO A 140 -15.23 36.09 8.35
CA PRO A 140 -13.96 35.88 7.71
C PRO A 140 -13.07 35.03 8.64
N LEU A 141 -12.99 33.74 8.41
CA LEU A 141 -11.63 33.25 8.39
C LEU A 141 -11.02 34.05 7.23
N ALA A 142 -10.33 35.10 7.59
CA ALA A 142 -9.77 35.98 6.59
C ALA A 142 -8.63 35.29 5.84
N PHE A 143 -8.96 34.26 5.04
CA PHE A 143 -8.16 33.98 3.86
C PHE A 143 -8.28 35.15 2.85
N GLY A 144 -9.22 36.06 3.09
CA GLY A 144 -9.37 37.30 2.34
C GLY A 144 -8.27 38.35 2.54
N GLY A 145 -7.41 38.15 3.51
CA GLY A 145 -6.13 38.82 3.50
C GLY A 145 -5.19 37.97 2.67
N THR A 146 -4.98 38.31 1.45
CA THR A 146 -4.01 37.83 0.45
C THR A 146 -2.56 37.79 0.96
N SER A 147 -2.32 37.43 2.22
CA SER A 147 -0.99 37.16 2.70
C SER A 147 -0.61 35.75 2.30
N PRO A 148 0.30 35.56 1.35
CA PRO A 148 0.82 34.24 0.95
C PRO A 148 1.56 33.55 2.11
N PHE A 149 1.54 34.13 3.30
CA PHE A 149 2.21 33.64 4.49
C PHE A 149 1.26 33.01 5.52
N THR A 150 -0.06 33.02 5.28
CA THR A 150 -1.01 32.42 6.22
C THR A 150 -0.81 30.89 6.23
N GLN A 151 -0.37 30.37 7.36
CA GLN A 151 -0.28 28.93 7.57
C GLN A 151 -1.65 28.42 8.00
N ILE A 152 -2.09 27.35 7.38
CA ILE A 152 -3.29 26.60 7.76
C ILE A 152 -2.91 25.20 8.23
N PHE A 153 -3.68 24.73 9.22
CA PHE A 153 -3.65 23.35 9.62
C PHE A 153 -4.54 22.54 8.69
N THR A 154 -4.03 21.40 8.30
CA THR A 154 -4.81 20.44 7.53
C THR A 154 -4.72 19.07 8.16
N LYS A 155 -5.84 18.35 8.15
CA LYS A 155 -5.94 16.94 8.50
C LYS A 155 -6.64 16.25 7.36
N TYR A 156 -6.01 15.23 6.79
CA TYR A 156 -6.57 14.54 5.64
C TYR A 156 -6.43 13.03 5.78
N THR A 157 -7.45 12.35 5.28
CA THR A 157 -7.51 10.89 5.19
C THR A 157 -7.39 10.52 3.72
N TYR A 158 -6.44 9.67 3.40
CA TYR A 158 -6.17 9.25 2.04
C TYR A 158 -5.82 7.77 1.97
N ILE A 159 -5.90 7.19 0.79
CA ILE A 159 -5.42 5.83 0.51
C ILE A 159 -4.19 5.94 -0.38
N ALA A 160 -3.12 5.29 0.04
CA ALA A 160 -1.89 5.19 -0.74
C ALA A 160 -1.37 3.75 -0.77
N GLY A 161 -0.60 3.43 -1.81
CA GLY A 161 0.01 2.13 -2.03
C GLY A 161 -0.55 1.41 -3.26
N TYR A 162 -0.18 0.16 -3.41
CA TYR A 162 -0.68 -0.73 -4.46
C TYR A 162 -1.72 -1.69 -3.90
N VAL A 163 -2.79 -1.91 -4.64
CA VAL A 163 -3.80 -2.92 -4.27
C VAL A 163 -3.15 -4.31 -4.33
N ASN A 164 -3.32 -5.05 -3.24
CA ASN A 164 -2.94 -6.45 -3.17
C ASN A 164 -3.92 -7.16 -2.23
N THR A 165 -4.85 -7.90 -2.80
CA THR A 165 -5.94 -8.55 -2.07
C THR A 165 -6.19 -9.95 -2.64
N ILE A 166 -6.95 -10.72 -1.91
CA ILE A 166 -7.32 -12.09 -2.30
C ILE A 166 -8.68 -12.05 -2.99
N ALA A 167 -8.74 -12.69 -4.15
CA ALA A 167 -9.96 -12.90 -4.90
C ALA A 167 -10.71 -14.16 -4.42
N GLY A 168 -12.02 -14.10 -4.46
CA GLY A 168 -12.89 -15.26 -4.38
C GLY A 168 -12.82 -16.13 -5.64
N ALA A 169 -13.42 -17.30 -5.59
CA ALA A 169 -13.54 -18.15 -6.78
C ALA A 169 -14.39 -17.47 -7.87
N ALA A 170 -13.95 -17.54 -9.12
CA ALA A 170 -14.65 -17.00 -10.26
C ALA A 170 -14.49 -17.93 -11.48
N ASN A 171 -15.59 -18.19 -12.18
CA ASN A 171 -15.56 -19.01 -13.39
C ASN A 171 -15.14 -18.21 -14.62
N ALA A 172 -14.59 -18.89 -15.61
CA ALA A 172 -14.44 -18.31 -16.95
C ALA A 172 -15.77 -17.79 -17.46
N GLY A 173 -15.78 -16.62 -18.07
CA GLY A 173 -16.99 -15.92 -18.51
C GLY A 173 -17.63 -15.00 -17.45
N ALA A 174 -17.16 -15.02 -16.20
CA ALA A 174 -17.66 -14.10 -15.18
C ALA A 174 -17.28 -12.64 -15.50
N THR A 175 -18.21 -11.71 -15.30
CA THR A 175 -18.03 -10.25 -15.48
C THR A 175 -17.85 -9.51 -14.15
N SER A 176 -17.73 -10.22 -13.07
CA SER A 176 -17.42 -9.67 -11.76
C SER A 176 -16.61 -10.65 -10.93
N ILE A 177 -15.85 -10.14 -9.97
CA ILE A 177 -15.07 -10.91 -9.01
C ILE A 177 -15.30 -10.36 -7.60
N THR A 178 -15.29 -11.22 -6.60
CA THR A 178 -15.31 -10.79 -5.21
C THR A 178 -13.89 -10.71 -4.67
N VAL A 179 -13.63 -9.74 -3.81
CA VAL A 179 -12.33 -9.57 -3.13
C VAL A 179 -12.52 -9.50 -1.62
N THR A 180 -11.49 -9.90 -0.86
CA THR A 180 -11.55 -9.85 0.61
C THR A 180 -11.35 -8.44 1.16
N ASP A 181 -10.60 -7.61 0.44
CA ASP A 181 -10.33 -6.22 0.82
C ASP A 181 -10.39 -5.34 -0.44
N ALA A 182 -11.30 -4.39 -0.44
CA ALA A 182 -11.52 -3.46 -1.55
C ALA A 182 -10.73 -2.15 -1.44
N THR A 183 -9.85 -2.02 -0.42
CA THR A 183 -9.10 -0.80 -0.16
C THR A 183 -8.23 -0.42 -1.36
N GLY A 184 -8.47 0.75 -1.94
CA GLY A 184 -7.70 1.30 -3.05
C GLY A 184 -8.08 0.79 -4.44
N ILE A 185 -9.10 -0.04 -4.58
CA ILE A 185 -9.61 -0.42 -5.90
C ILE A 185 -10.33 0.78 -6.52
N ILE A 186 -10.01 1.10 -7.77
CA ILE A 186 -10.52 2.26 -8.50
C ILE A 186 -11.10 1.82 -9.85
N ALA A 187 -12.25 2.38 -10.20
CA ALA A 187 -12.87 2.20 -11.52
C ALA A 187 -11.92 2.62 -12.65
N GLY A 188 -11.90 1.86 -13.74
CA GLY A 188 -11.05 2.11 -14.90
C GLY A 188 -9.59 1.66 -14.76
N GLN A 189 -9.15 1.26 -13.57
CA GLN A 189 -7.79 0.77 -13.33
C GLN A 189 -7.64 -0.71 -13.71
N GLN A 190 -6.41 -1.07 -14.06
CA GLN A 190 -6.04 -2.44 -14.43
C GLN A 190 -5.41 -3.17 -13.26
N TYR A 191 -5.80 -4.43 -13.12
CA TYR A 191 -5.29 -5.36 -12.11
C TYR A 191 -4.92 -6.69 -12.75
N LEU A 192 -4.02 -7.42 -12.11
CA LEU A 192 -3.69 -8.80 -12.45
C LEU A 192 -4.39 -9.74 -11.50
N ILE A 193 -5.04 -10.77 -12.04
CA ILE A 193 -5.50 -11.91 -11.28
C ILE A 193 -4.47 -13.02 -11.51
N THR A 194 -3.90 -13.55 -10.45
CA THR A 194 -2.91 -14.63 -10.53
C THR A 194 -3.34 -15.81 -9.67
N ASP A 195 -3.46 -16.96 -10.29
CA ASP A 195 -3.82 -18.23 -9.67
C ASP A 195 -2.86 -19.32 -10.18
N GLY A 196 -1.76 -19.50 -9.47
CA GLY A 196 -0.70 -20.40 -9.90
C GLY A 196 -0.12 -20.01 -11.26
N SER A 197 -0.32 -20.87 -12.27
CA SER A 197 0.12 -20.62 -13.64
C SER A 197 -0.82 -19.75 -14.48
N LYS A 198 -2.04 -19.51 -13.99
CA LYS A 198 -3.03 -18.71 -14.70
C LYS A 198 -2.92 -17.25 -14.26
N THR A 199 -2.59 -16.39 -15.21
CA THR A 199 -2.51 -14.96 -14.98
C THR A 199 -3.28 -14.24 -16.08
N GLU A 200 -4.21 -13.38 -15.70
CA GLU A 200 -4.89 -12.50 -16.65
C GLU A 200 -4.98 -11.07 -16.14
N ARG A 201 -5.03 -10.14 -17.07
CA ARG A 201 -5.20 -8.73 -16.79
C ARG A 201 -6.66 -8.35 -16.96
N VAL A 202 -7.22 -7.72 -15.96
CA VAL A 202 -8.60 -7.25 -15.93
C VAL A 202 -8.64 -5.74 -15.70
N THR A 203 -9.68 -5.10 -16.22
CA THR A 203 -9.95 -3.69 -15.97
C THR A 203 -11.25 -3.59 -15.18
N VAL A 204 -11.24 -2.82 -14.10
CA VAL A 204 -12.45 -2.56 -13.31
C VAL A 204 -13.40 -1.66 -14.08
N ASP A 205 -14.67 -2.05 -14.13
CA ASP A 205 -15.69 -1.30 -14.84
C ASP A 205 -15.98 0.06 -14.20
N SER A 206 -16.43 1.00 -15.01
CA SER A 206 -16.77 2.36 -14.56
C SER A 206 -17.96 2.41 -13.59
N THR A 207 -18.78 1.38 -13.55
CA THR A 207 -19.91 1.24 -12.61
C THR A 207 -19.48 0.81 -11.21
N TYR A 208 -18.19 0.55 -11.00
CA TYR A 208 -17.68 0.14 -9.70
C TYR A 208 -17.94 1.21 -8.63
N THR A 209 -18.57 0.80 -7.54
CA THR A 209 -18.73 1.66 -6.36
C THR A 209 -17.52 1.49 -5.45
N PHE A 210 -16.81 2.57 -5.18
CA PHE A 210 -15.61 2.60 -4.34
C PHE A 210 -15.87 1.95 -2.98
N GLY A 211 -14.99 1.02 -2.59
CA GLY A 211 -15.10 0.25 -1.35
C GLY A 211 -15.99 -1.00 -1.42
N SER A 212 -16.65 -1.27 -2.55
CA SER A 212 -17.40 -2.51 -2.74
C SER A 212 -16.47 -3.71 -2.88
N THR A 213 -16.76 -4.79 -2.17
CA THR A 213 -16.03 -6.06 -2.30
C THR A 213 -16.40 -6.85 -3.56
N THR A 214 -17.49 -6.48 -4.23
CA THR A 214 -17.85 -7.01 -5.58
C THR A 214 -17.33 -6.05 -6.61
N VAL A 215 -16.40 -6.50 -7.43
CA VAL A 215 -15.69 -5.71 -8.44
C VAL A 215 -16.20 -6.10 -9.83
N PRO A 216 -16.98 -5.25 -10.50
CA PRO A 216 -17.39 -5.48 -11.89
C PRO A 216 -16.19 -5.27 -12.81
N LEU A 217 -16.14 -6.05 -13.88
CA LEU A 217 -15.06 -6.05 -14.87
C LEU A 217 -15.59 -5.59 -16.23
N THR A 218 -14.78 -4.86 -16.98
CA THR A 218 -15.14 -4.40 -18.34
C THR A 218 -15.23 -5.54 -19.35
N SER A 219 -14.56 -6.66 -19.09
CA SER A 219 -14.56 -7.87 -19.93
C SER A 219 -14.71 -9.10 -19.06
N ALA A 220 -15.32 -10.14 -19.64
CA ALA A 220 -15.43 -11.43 -18.96
C ALA A 220 -14.06 -12.09 -18.76
N LEU A 221 -13.92 -12.83 -17.66
CA LEU A 221 -12.72 -13.60 -17.35
C LEU A 221 -12.48 -14.69 -18.40
N VAL A 222 -11.23 -14.84 -18.80
CA VAL A 222 -10.80 -15.89 -19.74
C VAL A 222 -10.62 -17.23 -19.02
N TYR A 223 -10.11 -17.18 -17.79
CA TYR A 223 -9.82 -18.39 -17.01
C TYR A 223 -10.74 -18.51 -15.80
N THR A 224 -10.94 -19.77 -15.37
CA THR A 224 -11.51 -20.05 -14.05
C THR A 224 -10.42 -19.89 -13.00
N HIS A 225 -10.67 -19.06 -11.99
CA HIS A 225 -9.80 -18.83 -10.86
C HIS A 225 -10.37 -19.45 -9.59
N LEU A 226 -9.51 -20.07 -8.79
CA LEU A 226 -9.87 -20.61 -7.49
C LEU A 226 -9.92 -19.51 -6.42
N ALA A 227 -10.62 -19.79 -5.33
CA ALA A 227 -10.54 -18.93 -4.16
C ALA A 227 -9.09 -18.88 -3.64
N GLY A 228 -8.63 -17.69 -3.27
CA GLY A 228 -7.24 -17.49 -2.86
C GLY A 228 -6.34 -16.91 -3.96
N ALA A 229 -6.85 -16.74 -5.18
CA ALA A 229 -6.13 -16.04 -6.25
C ALA A 229 -5.76 -14.62 -5.81
N SER A 230 -4.60 -14.14 -6.24
CA SER A 230 -4.17 -12.76 -5.99
C SER A 230 -4.86 -11.82 -6.98
N PHE A 231 -5.45 -10.73 -6.47
CA PHE A 231 -5.95 -9.59 -7.25
C PHE A 231 -5.12 -8.36 -6.92
N SER A 232 -4.30 -7.90 -7.87
CA SER A 232 -3.25 -6.93 -7.52
C SER A 232 -2.83 -6.06 -8.70
N ASN A 233 -2.47 -4.80 -8.42
CA ASN A 233 -1.72 -3.94 -9.33
C ASN A 233 -0.29 -3.66 -8.83
N MET A 234 0.17 -4.43 -7.85
CA MET A 234 1.53 -4.29 -7.30
C MET A 234 2.57 -4.65 -8.36
N PRO A 235 3.63 -3.84 -8.53
CA PRO A 235 4.72 -4.15 -9.45
C PRO A 235 5.37 -5.50 -9.18
N ALA A 236 5.63 -6.25 -10.24
CA ALA A 236 6.24 -7.59 -10.14
C ALA A 236 7.59 -7.59 -9.39
N ALA A 237 8.37 -6.50 -9.49
CA ALA A 237 9.63 -6.35 -8.78
C ALA A 237 9.46 -6.38 -7.25
N ILE A 238 8.40 -5.77 -6.74
CA ILE A 238 8.09 -5.76 -5.30
C ILE A 238 7.70 -7.17 -4.85
N LYS A 239 6.84 -7.85 -5.60
CA LYS A 239 6.44 -9.24 -5.32
C LYS A 239 7.65 -10.17 -5.36
N GLN A 240 8.50 -10.05 -6.37
CA GLN A 240 9.72 -10.85 -6.49
C GLN A 240 10.69 -10.61 -5.33
N ALA A 241 10.88 -9.37 -4.91
CA ALA A 241 11.69 -9.05 -3.74
C ALA A 241 11.13 -9.69 -2.46
N CYS A 242 9.81 -9.65 -2.26
CA CYS A 242 9.16 -10.32 -1.13
C CYS A 242 9.37 -11.83 -1.16
N ILE A 243 9.28 -12.48 -2.34
CA ILE A 243 9.54 -13.92 -2.51
C ILE A 243 10.99 -14.24 -2.10
N LEU A 244 11.96 -13.46 -2.56
CA LEU A 244 13.38 -13.66 -2.22
C LEU A 244 13.66 -13.47 -0.73
N LEU A 245 13.07 -12.45 -0.11
CA LEU A 245 13.17 -12.22 1.34
C LEU A 245 12.51 -13.34 2.15
N THR A 246 11.31 -13.75 1.75
CA THR A 246 10.63 -14.89 2.38
C THR A 246 11.49 -16.15 2.30
N THR A 247 12.09 -16.42 1.13
CA THR A 247 13.00 -17.54 0.93
C THR A 247 14.23 -17.44 1.86
N ALA A 248 14.81 -16.25 2.00
CA ALA A 248 15.93 -16.02 2.90
C ALA A 248 15.54 -16.25 4.36
N PHE A 249 14.38 -15.73 4.79
CA PHE A 249 13.87 -15.91 6.16
C PHE A 249 13.54 -17.36 6.50
N LEU A 250 13.01 -18.13 5.55
CA LEU A 250 12.78 -19.55 5.71
C LEU A 250 14.08 -20.34 5.90
N LYS A 251 15.14 -19.95 5.19
CA LYS A 251 16.46 -20.59 5.28
C LYS A 251 17.17 -20.30 6.60
N VAL A 252 17.01 -19.08 7.14
CA VAL A 252 17.66 -18.62 8.39
C VAL A 252 16.77 -18.86 9.61
N ARG A 253 15.74 -19.66 9.48
CA ARG A 253 14.72 -19.89 10.49
C ARG A 253 15.30 -20.24 11.85
N GLY A 254 14.99 -19.40 12.87
CA GLY A 254 15.43 -19.59 14.24
C GLY A 254 16.80 -19.02 14.60
N ASP A 255 17.56 -18.51 13.63
CA ASP A 255 18.87 -17.90 13.90
C ASP A 255 18.82 -16.37 13.70
N SER A 256 18.33 -15.67 14.74
CA SER A 256 18.29 -14.21 14.76
C SER A 256 19.68 -13.56 14.71
N ALA A 257 20.72 -14.25 15.17
CA ALA A 257 22.08 -13.74 15.11
C ALA A 257 22.63 -13.69 13.69
N MET A 258 22.29 -14.66 12.85
CA MET A 258 22.63 -14.62 11.42
C MET A 258 21.92 -13.49 10.68
N MET A 259 20.65 -13.21 10.98
CA MET A 259 19.93 -12.09 10.38
C MET A 259 20.56 -10.74 10.75
N MET A 260 20.92 -10.54 12.02
CA MET A 260 21.58 -9.31 12.46
C MET A 260 22.97 -9.14 11.83
N SER A 261 23.73 -10.22 11.67
CA SER A 261 25.07 -10.13 11.06
C SER A 261 25.04 -9.76 9.58
N MET A 262 23.93 -10.07 8.87
CA MET A 262 23.74 -9.74 7.46
C MET A 262 23.47 -8.25 7.22
N THR A 263 22.84 -7.57 8.17
CA THR A 263 22.53 -6.12 8.09
C THR A 263 23.67 -5.23 8.58
N GLN A 264 24.59 -5.74 9.41
CA GLN A 264 25.66 -4.95 10.06
C GLN A 264 27.04 -5.09 9.42
N ARG A 265 27.21 -5.91 8.38
CA ARG A 265 28.53 -6.04 7.74
C ARG A 265 28.87 -4.82 6.90
N PRO A 266 30.03 -4.18 7.12
CA PRO A 266 30.48 -3.10 6.28
C PRO A 266 30.66 -3.57 4.85
N ILE A 267 30.22 -2.72 3.91
CA ILE A 267 30.39 -2.90 2.48
C ILE A 267 31.88 -3.17 2.19
N GLY A 268 32.24 -4.40 1.81
CA GLY A 268 33.62 -4.72 1.42
C GLY A 268 34.16 -6.09 1.86
N GLN A 269 33.55 -6.79 2.79
CA GLN A 269 33.97 -8.16 3.11
C GLN A 269 33.14 -9.19 2.35
N VAL A 270 33.64 -9.60 1.21
CA VAL A 270 33.20 -10.82 0.53
C VAL A 270 33.79 -12.00 1.30
N VAL A 271 33.06 -12.54 2.25
CA VAL A 271 33.36 -13.85 2.82
C VAL A 271 32.51 -14.86 2.08
N GLY A 272 33.17 -15.91 1.59
CA GLY A 272 32.69 -16.85 0.62
C GLY A 272 31.27 -17.37 0.82
N SER A 273 30.60 -17.60 -0.30
CA SER A 273 29.39 -18.42 -0.50
C SER A 273 28.16 -18.14 0.35
N ASP A 274 27.91 -16.91 0.79
CA ASP A 274 26.66 -16.55 1.45
C ASP A 274 25.51 -16.41 0.43
N LEU A 275 25.00 -17.55 -0.04
CA LEU A 275 23.80 -17.67 -0.89
C LEU A 275 22.60 -16.92 -0.30
N TYR A 276 22.59 -16.71 1.02
CA TYR A 276 21.49 -16.02 1.73
C TYR A 276 21.64 -14.50 1.68
N GLY A 277 22.86 -13.98 1.88
CA GLY A 277 23.15 -12.55 1.77
C GLY A 277 22.92 -12.00 0.36
N SER A 278 23.16 -12.82 -0.67
CA SER A 278 22.88 -12.42 -2.03
C SER A 278 21.39 -12.22 -2.31
N ASN A 279 20.51 -13.10 -1.80
CA ASN A 279 19.07 -12.97 -1.99
C ASN A 279 18.50 -11.72 -1.33
N ILE A 280 18.91 -11.42 -0.10
CA ILE A 280 18.49 -10.20 0.61
C ILE A 280 18.99 -8.96 -0.14
N LYS A 281 20.27 -8.93 -0.53
CA LYS A 281 20.84 -7.81 -1.29
C LYS A 281 20.09 -7.58 -2.60
N ILE A 282 19.91 -8.64 -3.40
CA ILE A 282 19.17 -8.56 -4.66
C ILE A 282 17.75 -8.05 -4.43
N ALA A 283 17.05 -8.55 -3.39
CA ALA A 283 15.71 -8.10 -3.07
C ALA A 283 15.67 -6.61 -2.73
N LEU A 284 16.61 -6.13 -1.90
CA LEU A 284 16.69 -4.72 -1.52
C LEU A 284 17.06 -3.83 -2.72
N ASP A 285 17.99 -4.24 -3.57
CA ASP A 285 18.38 -3.51 -4.79
C ASP A 285 17.19 -3.38 -5.76
N MET A 286 16.32 -4.41 -5.86
CA MET A 286 15.11 -4.36 -6.70
C MET A 286 14.10 -3.33 -6.23
N ILE A 287 14.00 -3.07 -4.94
CA ILE A 287 13.01 -2.17 -4.34
C ILE A 287 13.56 -0.80 -3.96
N ASP A 288 14.87 -0.58 -4.03
CA ASP A 288 15.52 0.67 -3.58
C ASP A 288 14.93 1.92 -4.26
N LYS A 289 14.50 1.81 -5.52
CA LYS A 289 13.82 2.90 -6.26
C LYS A 289 12.51 3.36 -5.61
N TYR A 290 11.90 2.54 -4.76
CA TYR A 290 10.70 2.88 -4.01
C TYR A 290 11.02 3.44 -2.62
N ARG A 291 12.30 3.48 -2.26
CA ARG A 291 12.73 3.96 -0.95
C ARG A 291 12.49 5.45 -0.81
N ARG A 292 11.84 5.82 0.29
CA ARG A 292 11.65 7.21 0.64
C ARG A 292 12.86 7.73 1.39
N VAL A 293 13.52 8.73 0.80
CA VAL A 293 14.56 9.51 1.50
C VAL A 293 13.84 10.61 2.27
N ARG A 294 14.01 10.64 3.58
CA ARG A 294 13.48 11.70 4.47
C ARG A 294 14.40 12.89 4.50
#